data_fb87dec8fea6e8ada9b8c8a77371c003
#
_entry.id   fb87dec8fea6e8ada9b8c8a77371c003
#
_cell.length_a   1.000
_cell.length_b   1.000
_cell.length_c   1.000
_cell.angle_alpha   90.00
_cell.angle_beta   90.00
_cell.angle_gamma   90.00
#
_symmetry.space_group_name_H-M   'P 1'
#
loop_
_entity.id
_entity.type
_entity.pdbx_description
1 polymer ?
#
loop_
_entity_poly.entity_id
_entity_poly.type
_entity_poly.pdbx_seq_one_letter_code
_entity_poly.pdbx_strand_id
1 'polypeptide(L)'
;MGITIWIILGLFVGVLAALAGGKAFGKQWTPNLGALNGVLYLIGFAYARGMHDLVVESEDGAFDDLGGPIIVVSNHTAGVDPILVSIAVPTRICWLMADDMRVPGMGWFWTWAGVIFIARNRHGRTGLRRARKHLDEGGVIGIFPEGKIERPAKQLLRFAPGVGVLVKRSGARVLPVIIEGTPTEAANAWDSLWTRSNTKIRVMKPIDYSDSGMSNAEIAQDLHRRYEEWTGRRERSVIETVTSEATNSCIRQIA
;
A
#
# COMPACT_ATOMS: atom_id res chain seq x y z
N MET A 1 -18.24 -19.12 41.44
CA MET A 1 -18.81 -17.79 41.12
C MET A 1 -17.80 -16.64 41.13
N GLY A 2 -16.80 -16.61 42.04
CA GLY A 2 -15.83 -15.50 42.12
C GLY A 2 -14.92 -15.32 40.88
N ILE A 3 -14.33 -16.39 40.37
CA ILE A 3 -13.35 -16.33 39.23
C ILE A 3 -14.02 -15.82 37.95
N THR A 4 -15.25 -16.23 37.68
CA THR A 4 -15.99 -15.79 36.46
C THR A 4 -16.27 -14.30 36.49
N ILE A 5 -16.61 -13.73 37.68
CA ILE A 5 -16.85 -12.30 37.85
C ILE A 5 -15.55 -11.50 37.59
N TRP A 6 -14.40 -11.96 38.09
CA TRP A 6 -13.13 -11.30 37.86
C TRP A 6 -12.67 -11.36 36.41
N ILE A 7 -12.94 -12.48 35.71
CA ILE A 7 -12.66 -12.59 34.26
C ILE A 7 -13.53 -11.60 33.48
N ILE A 8 -14.83 -11.53 33.77
CA ILE A 8 -15.76 -10.60 33.11
C ILE A 8 -15.36 -9.14 33.38
N LEU A 9 -15.05 -8.82 34.63
CA LEU A 9 -14.61 -7.47 35.02
C LEU A 9 -13.29 -7.11 34.33
N GLY A 10 -12.33 -8.03 34.30
CA GLY A 10 -11.05 -7.84 33.60
C GLY A 10 -11.23 -7.61 32.09
N LEU A 11 -12.10 -8.39 31.45
CA LEU A 11 -12.45 -8.19 30.04
C LEU A 11 -13.12 -6.83 29.81
N PHE A 12 -14.07 -6.45 30.70
CA PHE A 12 -14.75 -5.16 30.60
C PHE A 12 -13.79 -3.97 30.76
N VAL A 13 -12.92 -4.01 31.77
CA VAL A 13 -11.87 -2.98 31.97
C VAL A 13 -10.91 -2.95 30.79
N GLY A 14 -10.51 -4.12 30.27
CA GLY A 14 -9.66 -4.23 29.08
C GLY A 14 -10.33 -3.59 27.85
N VAL A 15 -11.61 -3.83 27.62
CA VAL A 15 -12.36 -3.19 26.53
C VAL A 15 -12.45 -1.68 26.72
N LEU A 16 -12.75 -1.19 27.94
CA LEU A 16 -12.80 0.25 28.22
C LEU A 16 -11.43 0.91 28.01
N ALA A 17 -10.34 0.29 28.47
CA ALA A 17 -8.98 0.77 28.25
C ALA A 17 -8.61 0.80 26.75
N ALA A 18 -9.00 -0.25 26.00
CA ALA A 18 -8.80 -0.31 24.55
C ALA A 18 -9.61 0.78 23.82
N LEU A 19 -10.87 1.03 24.22
CA LEU A 19 -11.69 2.10 23.66
C LEU A 19 -11.12 3.49 23.98
N ALA A 20 -10.65 3.71 25.22
CA ALA A 20 -10.02 4.96 25.61
C ALA A 20 -8.68 5.19 24.88
N GLY A 21 -7.84 4.16 24.83
CA GLY A 21 -6.58 4.17 24.05
C GLY A 21 -6.85 4.36 22.56
N GLY A 22 -7.86 3.68 22.02
CA GLY A 22 -8.29 3.83 20.63
C GLY A 22 -8.74 5.26 20.31
N LYS A 23 -9.47 5.94 21.22
CA LYS A 23 -9.83 7.36 21.04
C LYS A 23 -8.60 8.27 21.05
N ALA A 24 -7.69 8.09 22.02
CA ALA A 24 -6.48 8.92 22.14
C ALA A 24 -5.56 8.71 20.94
N PHE A 25 -5.31 7.45 20.59
CA PHE A 25 -4.44 7.07 19.48
C PHE A 25 -5.08 7.41 18.12
N GLY A 26 -6.37 7.11 17.95
CA GLY A 26 -7.12 7.44 16.73
C GLY A 26 -7.21 8.95 16.50
N LYS A 27 -7.31 9.77 17.55
CA LYS A 27 -7.31 11.23 17.44
C LYS A 27 -5.96 11.78 16.98
N GLN A 28 -4.88 11.13 17.36
CA GLN A 28 -3.52 11.52 16.98
C GLN A 28 -3.18 11.14 15.52
N TRP A 29 -3.64 9.96 15.08
CA TRP A 29 -3.27 9.40 13.76
C TRP A 29 -4.38 9.54 12.70
N THR A 30 -5.64 9.60 13.14
CA THR A 30 -6.81 9.72 12.26
C THR A 30 -7.92 10.50 12.97
N PRO A 31 -7.87 11.84 12.94
CA PRO A 31 -8.76 12.70 13.75
C PRO A 31 -10.25 12.40 13.63
N ASN A 32 -10.68 11.84 12.51
CA ASN A 32 -12.09 11.57 12.18
C ASN A 32 -12.52 10.11 12.41
N LEU A 33 -11.63 9.24 12.92
CA LEU A 33 -11.98 7.86 13.21
C LEU A 33 -12.60 7.74 14.61
N GLY A 34 -13.79 7.11 14.67
CA GLY A 34 -14.42 6.78 15.96
C GLY A 34 -13.59 5.77 16.77
N ALA A 35 -13.93 5.61 18.06
CA ALA A 35 -13.21 4.74 18.99
C ALA A 35 -13.00 3.31 18.47
N LEU A 36 -13.99 2.74 17.77
CA LEU A 36 -13.90 1.40 17.20
C LEU A 36 -12.78 1.30 16.15
N ASN A 37 -12.68 2.28 15.25
CA ASN A 37 -11.62 2.31 14.26
C ASN A 37 -10.24 2.49 14.90
N GLY A 38 -10.14 3.26 15.99
CA GLY A 38 -8.91 3.37 16.76
C GLY A 38 -8.49 2.03 17.38
N VAL A 39 -9.44 1.26 17.94
CA VAL A 39 -9.16 -0.09 18.45
C VAL A 39 -8.69 -1.03 17.34
N LEU A 40 -9.37 -1.02 16.20
CA LEU A 40 -8.97 -1.83 15.04
C LEU A 40 -7.59 -1.46 14.53
N TYR A 41 -7.25 -0.17 14.54
CA TYR A 41 -5.90 0.30 14.22
C TYR A 41 -4.85 -0.23 15.20
N LEU A 42 -5.12 -0.19 16.51
CA LEU A 42 -4.22 -0.75 17.53
C LEU A 42 -4.02 -2.26 17.37
N ILE A 43 -5.10 -3.00 17.05
CA ILE A 43 -5.02 -4.43 16.75
C ILE A 43 -4.16 -4.65 15.49
N GLY A 44 -4.37 -3.88 14.44
CA GLY A 44 -3.57 -3.93 13.21
C GLY A 44 -2.09 -3.60 13.47
N PHE A 45 -1.82 -2.60 14.31
CA PHE A 45 -0.47 -2.24 14.71
C PHE A 45 0.21 -3.36 15.49
N ALA A 46 -0.47 -3.94 16.48
CA ALA A 46 0.05 -5.09 17.24
C ALA A 46 0.31 -6.30 16.34
N TYR A 47 -0.58 -6.57 15.38
CA TYR A 47 -0.40 -7.59 14.36
C TYR A 47 0.84 -7.30 13.49
N ALA A 48 0.98 -6.09 12.96
CA ALA A 48 2.10 -5.71 12.10
C ALA A 48 3.45 -5.81 12.84
N ARG A 49 3.48 -5.40 14.12
CA ARG A 49 4.68 -5.55 14.96
C ARG A 49 4.97 -7.00 15.34
N GLY A 50 3.96 -7.76 15.73
CA GLY A 50 4.14 -9.13 16.23
C GLY A 50 4.35 -10.17 15.13
N MET A 51 3.72 -10.00 13.96
CA MET A 51 3.78 -10.94 12.85
C MET A 51 4.83 -10.55 11.81
N HIS A 52 4.98 -9.25 11.53
CA HIS A 52 5.82 -8.77 10.43
C HIS A 52 7.01 -7.92 10.91
N ASP A 53 7.24 -7.82 12.21
CA ASP A 53 8.30 -6.98 12.82
C ASP A 53 8.44 -5.61 12.12
N LEU A 54 7.29 -4.98 11.86
CA LEU A 54 7.19 -3.78 11.03
C LEU A 54 8.05 -2.64 11.59
N VAL A 55 8.96 -2.14 10.77
CA VAL A 55 9.72 -0.92 10.99
C VAL A 55 9.28 0.12 9.97
N VAL A 56 8.96 1.33 10.44
CA VAL A 56 8.56 2.44 9.58
C VAL A 56 9.61 3.55 9.69
N GLU A 57 10.15 3.95 8.55
CA GLU A 57 11.01 5.11 8.39
C GLU A 57 10.32 6.14 7.49
N SER A 58 10.49 7.41 7.76
CA SER A 58 9.95 8.48 6.92
C SER A 58 11.00 9.54 6.69
N GLU A 59 11.00 10.11 5.49
CA GLU A 59 11.77 11.33 5.23
C GLU A 59 11.18 12.50 6.04
N ASP A 60 12.04 13.43 6.44
CA ASP A 60 11.61 14.66 7.14
C ASP A 60 10.59 15.40 6.27
N GLY A 61 9.42 15.68 6.83
CA GLY A 61 8.32 16.35 6.13
C GLY A 61 7.43 15.43 5.30
N ALA A 62 7.64 14.10 5.30
CA ALA A 62 6.79 13.15 4.56
C ALA A 62 5.31 13.21 4.97
N PHE A 63 5.04 13.58 6.22
CA PHE A 63 3.69 13.64 6.79
C PHE A 63 3.19 15.05 7.10
N ASP A 64 3.98 16.10 6.81
CA ASP A 64 3.67 17.48 7.25
C ASP A 64 2.39 18.02 6.64
N ASP A 65 2.06 17.61 5.41
CA ASP A 65 0.85 18.04 4.73
C ASP A 65 0.20 16.87 4.00
N LEU A 66 -0.52 16.03 4.73
CA LEU A 66 -1.38 14.99 4.19
C LEU A 66 -2.84 15.47 3.99
N GLY A 67 -3.08 16.77 4.08
CA GLY A 67 -4.36 17.38 3.73
C GLY A 67 -4.56 17.44 2.22
N GLY A 68 -5.80 17.24 1.77
CA GLY A 68 -6.17 17.27 0.36
C GLY A 68 -5.99 15.93 -0.37
N PRO A 69 -6.15 15.94 -1.70
CA PRO A 69 -6.09 14.70 -2.48
C PRO A 69 -4.66 14.15 -2.54
N ILE A 70 -4.50 12.89 -2.13
CA ILE A 70 -3.22 12.19 -2.14
C ILE A 70 -3.37 10.82 -2.80
N ILE A 71 -2.38 10.45 -3.60
CA ILE A 71 -2.23 9.11 -4.15
C ILE A 71 -1.02 8.46 -3.48
N VAL A 72 -1.27 7.53 -2.56
CA VAL A 72 -0.23 6.66 -1.99
C VAL A 72 0.15 5.65 -3.05
N VAL A 73 1.38 5.70 -3.51
CA VAL A 73 1.95 4.76 -4.47
C VAL A 73 2.89 3.83 -3.73
N SER A 74 2.78 2.52 -3.91
CA SER A 74 3.71 1.56 -3.30
C SER A 74 4.07 0.46 -4.29
N ASN A 75 5.26 -0.12 -4.18
CA ASN A 75 5.59 -1.37 -4.83
C ASN A 75 4.83 -2.53 -4.17
N HIS A 76 4.62 -3.64 -4.91
CA HIS A 76 3.74 -4.74 -4.47
C HIS A 76 4.46 -6.08 -4.38
N THR A 77 4.79 -6.48 -3.18
CA THR A 77 5.63 -7.65 -2.87
C THR A 77 4.84 -8.82 -2.31
N ALA A 78 3.77 -8.55 -1.53
CA ALA A 78 2.93 -9.58 -0.91
C ALA A 78 1.48 -9.11 -0.72
N GLY A 79 0.56 -10.04 -0.48
CA GLY A 79 -0.85 -9.72 -0.25
C GLY A 79 -1.14 -8.91 1.01
N VAL A 80 -0.24 -8.94 1.99
CA VAL A 80 -0.34 -8.17 3.24
C VAL A 80 0.03 -6.69 3.09
N ASP A 81 0.67 -6.29 2.00
CA ASP A 81 1.19 -4.93 1.78
C ASP A 81 0.16 -3.83 2.04
N PRO A 82 -1.09 -3.90 1.55
CA PRO A 82 -2.08 -2.85 1.79
C PRO A 82 -2.35 -2.60 3.27
N ILE A 83 -2.32 -3.66 4.08
CA ILE A 83 -2.54 -3.57 5.54
C ILE A 83 -1.34 -2.88 6.19
N LEU A 84 -0.12 -3.32 5.88
CA LEU A 84 1.10 -2.77 6.47
C LEU A 84 1.31 -1.30 6.09
N VAL A 85 1.05 -0.94 4.83
CA VAL A 85 1.11 0.46 4.38
C VAL A 85 0.02 1.31 5.05
N SER A 86 -1.21 0.78 5.23
CA SER A 86 -2.28 1.50 5.94
C SER A 86 -1.96 1.74 7.43
N ILE A 87 -1.11 0.91 8.03
CA ILE A 87 -0.64 1.09 9.41
C ILE A 87 0.51 2.10 9.45
N ALA A 88 1.37 2.13 8.43
CA ALA A 88 2.54 3.01 8.38
C ALA A 88 2.19 4.47 8.06
N VAL A 89 1.14 4.71 7.27
CA VAL A 89 0.75 6.06 6.83
C VAL A 89 -0.41 6.56 7.71
N PRO A 90 -0.28 7.74 8.37
CA PRO A 90 -1.24 8.22 9.38
C PRO A 90 -2.51 8.84 8.76
N THR A 91 -3.07 8.18 7.76
CA THR A 91 -4.33 8.58 7.11
C THR A 91 -5.11 7.38 6.60
N ARG A 92 -6.42 7.56 6.40
CA ARG A 92 -7.26 6.49 5.83
C ARG A 92 -7.03 6.37 4.34
N ILE A 93 -6.51 5.24 3.90
CA ILE A 93 -6.24 4.94 2.50
C ILE A 93 -7.38 4.10 1.92
N CYS A 94 -7.99 4.55 0.82
CA CYS A 94 -8.91 3.76 -0.01
C CYS A 94 -8.11 3.02 -1.09
N TRP A 95 -7.97 1.71 -0.97
CA TRP A 95 -7.15 0.93 -1.89
C TRP A 95 -7.85 0.62 -3.21
N LEU A 96 -7.12 0.78 -4.31
CA LEU A 96 -7.55 0.28 -5.62
C LEU A 96 -7.19 -1.20 -5.73
N MET A 97 -8.20 -2.05 -5.92
CA MET A 97 -8.05 -3.49 -6.02
C MET A 97 -8.66 -4.00 -7.33
N ALA A 98 -8.04 -5.00 -7.93
CA ALA A 98 -8.62 -5.66 -9.10
C ALA A 98 -9.89 -6.42 -8.73
N ASP A 99 -10.91 -6.35 -9.59
CA ASP A 99 -12.24 -6.92 -9.31
C ASP A 99 -12.23 -8.46 -9.19
N ASP A 100 -11.28 -9.12 -9.87
CA ASP A 100 -11.02 -10.56 -9.78
C ASP A 100 -10.48 -11.01 -8.40
N MET A 101 -10.04 -10.08 -7.55
CA MET A 101 -9.63 -10.34 -6.18
C MET A 101 -10.77 -10.26 -5.17
N ARG A 102 -11.98 -9.96 -5.62
CA ARG A 102 -13.17 -9.85 -4.75
C ARG A 102 -13.60 -11.20 -4.24
N VAL A 103 -13.58 -11.38 -2.92
CA VAL A 103 -14.10 -12.59 -2.28
C VAL A 103 -15.62 -12.47 -2.15
N PRO A 104 -16.39 -13.43 -2.69
CA PRO A 104 -17.85 -13.46 -2.52
C PRO A 104 -18.23 -13.48 -1.04
N GLY A 105 -19.34 -12.82 -0.70
CA GLY A 105 -19.84 -12.75 0.69
C GLY A 105 -19.19 -11.70 1.59
N MET A 106 -18.04 -11.12 1.18
CA MET A 106 -17.32 -10.10 1.98
C MET A 106 -17.64 -8.65 1.56
N GLY A 107 -18.80 -8.41 0.94
CA GLY A 107 -19.16 -7.06 0.46
C GLY A 107 -19.15 -6.00 1.55
N TRP A 108 -19.63 -6.32 2.74
CA TRP A 108 -19.64 -5.43 3.91
C TRP A 108 -18.21 -5.03 4.34
N PHE A 109 -17.29 -5.99 4.33
CA PHE A 109 -15.88 -5.77 4.68
C PHE A 109 -15.20 -4.81 3.69
N TRP A 110 -15.37 -5.05 2.38
CA TRP A 110 -14.79 -4.21 1.34
C TRP A 110 -15.32 -2.77 1.38
N THR A 111 -16.62 -2.61 1.68
CA THR A 111 -17.23 -1.30 1.87
C THR A 111 -16.66 -0.59 3.10
N TRP A 112 -16.52 -1.30 4.22
CA TRP A 112 -15.92 -0.76 5.43
C TRP A 112 -14.44 -0.41 5.22
N ALA A 113 -13.66 -1.28 4.58
CA ALA A 113 -12.25 -1.04 4.24
C ALA A 113 -12.05 0.09 3.20
N GLY A 114 -13.13 0.56 2.54
CA GLY A 114 -13.06 1.61 1.53
C GLY A 114 -12.41 1.14 0.22
N VAL A 115 -12.45 -0.16 -0.09
CA VAL A 115 -11.81 -0.68 -1.30
C VAL A 115 -12.60 -0.27 -2.54
N ILE A 116 -11.91 0.29 -3.53
CA ILE A 116 -12.45 0.63 -4.84
C ILE A 116 -12.00 -0.43 -5.85
N PHE A 117 -12.94 -1.22 -6.35
CA PHE A 117 -12.65 -2.25 -7.33
C PHE A 117 -12.52 -1.70 -8.74
N ILE A 118 -11.47 -2.16 -9.45
CA ILE A 118 -11.19 -1.81 -10.84
C ILE A 118 -11.19 -3.09 -11.67
N ALA A 119 -12.03 -3.12 -12.71
CA ALA A 119 -11.97 -4.18 -13.71
C ALA A 119 -10.71 -4.03 -14.58
N ARG A 120 -9.97 -5.13 -14.78
CA ARG A 120 -8.75 -5.16 -15.61
C ARG A 120 -9.03 -5.02 -17.11
N ASN A 121 -10.31 -5.13 -17.51
CA ASN A 121 -10.77 -5.02 -18.89
C ASN A 121 -11.23 -3.58 -19.23
N ARG A 122 -11.86 -3.42 -20.43
CA ARG A 122 -12.38 -2.13 -20.92
C ARG A 122 -13.37 -1.42 -19.98
N HIS A 123 -13.92 -2.12 -18.96
CA HIS A 123 -14.86 -1.57 -17.98
C HIS A 123 -14.16 -0.91 -16.77
N GLY A 124 -12.83 -0.87 -16.71
CA GLY A 124 -12.03 -0.24 -15.65
C GLY A 124 -12.32 1.27 -15.45
N ARG A 125 -12.95 1.93 -16.42
CA ARG A 125 -13.33 3.35 -16.35
C ARG A 125 -14.21 3.70 -15.15
N THR A 126 -15.09 2.79 -14.71
CA THR A 126 -15.98 3.02 -13.56
C THR A 126 -15.20 3.08 -12.25
N GLY A 127 -14.24 2.20 -12.05
CA GLY A 127 -13.36 2.21 -10.88
C GLY A 127 -12.50 3.47 -10.83
N LEU A 128 -11.88 3.84 -11.94
CA LEU A 128 -11.09 5.06 -12.05
C LEU A 128 -11.94 6.32 -11.79
N ARG A 129 -13.21 6.36 -12.25
CA ARG A 129 -14.11 7.48 -11.96
C ARG A 129 -14.44 7.57 -10.46
N ARG A 130 -14.66 6.43 -9.79
CA ARG A 130 -14.87 6.40 -8.33
C ARG A 130 -13.63 6.85 -7.57
N ALA A 131 -12.46 6.39 -7.98
CA ALA A 131 -11.19 6.81 -7.40
C ALA A 131 -10.99 8.33 -7.56
N ARG A 132 -11.21 8.85 -8.76
CA ARG A 132 -11.15 10.30 -8.98
C ARG A 132 -12.14 11.06 -8.10
N LYS A 133 -13.41 10.64 -8.05
CA LYS A 133 -14.41 11.29 -7.18
C LYS A 133 -13.94 11.34 -5.72
N HIS A 134 -13.36 10.25 -5.21
CA HIS A 134 -12.82 10.20 -3.86
C HIS A 134 -11.67 11.19 -3.65
N LEU A 135 -10.79 11.34 -4.65
CA LEU A 135 -9.73 12.36 -4.63
C LEU A 135 -10.28 13.78 -4.72
N ASP A 136 -11.28 14.02 -5.58
CA ASP A 136 -11.95 15.33 -5.72
C ASP A 136 -12.62 15.77 -4.39
N GLU A 137 -12.99 14.80 -3.54
CA GLU A 137 -13.52 15.01 -2.18
C GLU A 137 -12.41 15.17 -1.11
N GLY A 138 -11.14 15.28 -1.52
CA GLY A 138 -9.98 15.40 -0.63
C GLY A 138 -9.53 14.09 0.01
N GLY A 139 -10.00 12.95 -0.50
CA GLY A 139 -9.64 11.63 0.00
C GLY A 139 -8.26 11.15 -0.42
N VAL A 140 -7.84 10.03 0.16
CA VAL A 140 -6.56 9.38 -0.11
C VAL A 140 -6.78 8.03 -0.80
N ILE A 141 -6.12 7.82 -1.93
CA ILE A 141 -6.15 6.57 -2.70
C ILE A 141 -4.82 5.85 -2.57
N GLY A 142 -4.87 4.53 -2.31
CA GLY A 142 -3.70 3.65 -2.40
C GLY A 142 -3.69 2.87 -3.72
N ILE A 143 -2.54 2.83 -4.37
CA ILE A 143 -2.35 2.10 -5.61
C ILE A 143 -1.00 1.38 -5.63
N PHE A 144 -1.02 0.14 -6.13
CA PHE A 144 0.16 -0.59 -6.56
C PHE A 144 0.23 -0.48 -8.08
N PRO A 145 1.09 0.39 -8.64
CA PRO A 145 1.09 0.69 -10.08
C PRO A 145 1.57 -0.48 -10.94
N GLU A 146 2.19 -1.48 -10.34
CA GLU A 146 2.58 -2.74 -10.95
C GLU A 146 1.37 -3.60 -11.36
N GLY A 147 0.20 -3.39 -10.74
CA GLY A 147 -1.06 -4.08 -11.02
C GLY A 147 -1.12 -5.55 -10.59
N LYS A 148 -0.02 -6.10 -10.08
CA LYS A 148 0.08 -7.46 -9.54
C LYS A 148 1.26 -7.57 -8.58
N ILE A 149 1.25 -8.60 -7.73
CA ILE A 149 2.39 -8.91 -6.86
C ILE A 149 3.60 -9.32 -7.71
N GLU A 150 4.78 -8.81 -7.38
CA GLU A 150 6.03 -9.15 -8.08
C GLU A 150 6.32 -10.66 -7.99
N ARG A 151 6.61 -11.28 -9.13
CA ARG A 151 7.09 -12.66 -9.20
C ARG A 151 8.05 -12.79 -10.38
N PRO A 152 9.28 -13.32 -10.20
CA PRO A 152 9.90 -13.68 -8.93
C PRO A 152 10.15 -12.48 -8.01
N ALA A 153 10.43 -12.74 -6.74
CA ALA A 153 10.68 -11.72 -5.72
C ALA A 153 11.89 -10.82 -6.05
N LYS A 154 11.93 -9.62 -5.47
CA LYS A 154 13.01 -8.63 -5.58
C LYS A 154 13.20 -8.04 -6.98
N GLN A 155 12.14 -8.05 -7.78
CA GLN A 155 12.09 -7.32 -9.06
C GLN A 155 11.05 -6.21 -8.93
N LEU A 156 11.26 -5.12 -9.65
CA LEU A 156 10.25 -4.08 -9.80
C LEU A 156 9.54 -4.30 -11.14
N LEU A 157 8.22 -4.45 -11.10
CA LEU A 157 7.45 -4.57 -12.32
C LEU A 157 7.17 -3.18 -12.89
N ARG A 158 7.03 -3.10 -14.20
CA ARG A 158 6.74 -1.83 -14.89
C ARG A 158 5.47 -1.18 -14.35
N PHE A 159 5.51 0.11 -14.08
CA PHE A 159 4.36 0.87 -13.63
C PHE A 159 3.37 1.12 -14.75
N ALA A 160 2.12 0.78 -14.52
CA ALA A 160 1.04 1.01 -15.49
C ALA A 160 0.74 2.52 -15.63
N PRO A 161 0.46 3.01 -16.85
CA PRO A 161 0.13 4.43 -17.08
C PRO A 161 -1.09 4.93 -16.30
N GLY A 162 -1.89 4.03 -15.74
CA GLY A 162 -3.06 4.35 -14.93
C GLY A 162 -2.77 5.23 -13.71
N VAL A 163 -1.59 5.12 -13.10
CA VAL A 163 -1.18 6.01 -12.00
C VAL A 163 -1.05 7.43 -12.49
N GLY A 164 -0.38 7.66 -13.62
CA GLY A 164 -0.26 9.00 -14.23
C GLY A 164 -1.61 9.59 -14.65
N VAL A 165 -2.56 8.76 -15.11
CA VAL A 165 -3.93 9.19 -15.42
C VAL A 165 -4.62 9.72 -14.16
N LEU A 166 -4.51 9.03 -13.04
CA LEU A 166 -5.09 9.47 -11.76
C LEU A 166 -4.44 10.77 -11.28
N VAL A 167 -3.12 10.83 -11.24
CA VAL A 167 -2.35 12.02 -10.82
C VAL A 167 -2.77 13.24 -11.64
N LYS A 168 -2.66 13.15 -12.96
CA LYS A 168 -2.93 14.28 -13.85
C LYS A 168 -4.38 14.76 -13.81
N ARG A 169 -5.34 13.85 -13.65
CA ARG A 169 -6.77 14.19 -13.66
C ARG A 169 -7.28 14.71 -12.33
N SER A 170 -6.66 14.38 -11.22
CA SER A 170 -7.07 14.81 -9.89
C SER A 170 -6.25 15.97 -9.34
N GLY A 171 -5.06 16.24 -9.92
CA GLY A 171 -4.10 17.17 -9.33
C GLY A 171 -3.58 16.70 -7.95
N ALA A 172 -3.79 15.43 -7.62
CA ALA A 172 -3.37 14.86 -6.35
C ALA A 172 -1.85 14.74 -6.28
N ARG A 173 -1.27 15.06 -5.12
CA ARG A 173 0.12 14.77 -4.84
C ARG A 173 0.33 13.27 -4.68
N VAL A 174 1.50 12.80 -5.07
CA VAL A 174 1.91 11.40 -4.90
C VAL A 174 2.72 11.27 -3.63
N LEU A 175 2.29 10.38 -2.72
CA LEU A 175 3.07 9.96 -1.56
C LEU A 175 3.73 8.60 -1.88
N PRO A 176 5.03 8.57 -2.19
CA PRO A 176 5.71 7.31 -2.46
C PRO A 176 5.96 6.54 -1.16
N VAL A 177 5.66 5.25 -1.19
CA VAL A 177 5.90 4.32 -0.08
C VAL A 177 6.62 3.09 -0.60
N ILE A 178 7.76 2.78 -0.02
CA ILE A 178 8.58 1.64 -0.39
C ILE A 178 8.40 0.56 0.69
N ILE A 179 8.01 -0.64 0.26
CA ILE A 179 7.86 -1.79 1.16
C ILE A 179 8.86 -2.88 0.79
N GLU A 180 9.55 -3.41 1.80
CA GLU A 180 10.56 -4.44 1.67
C GLU A 180 10.46 -5.46 2.81
N GLY A 181 10.98 -6.67 2.57
CA GLY A 181 11.04 -7.70 3.61
C GLY A 181 9.71 -8.37 3.93
N THR A 182 8.66 -8.18 3.15
CA THR A 182 7.39 -8.90 3.28
C THR A 182 7.53 -10.36 2.84
N PRO A 183 6.59 -11.26 3.20
CA PRO A 183 6.71 -12.69 2.89
C PRO A 183 6.45 -12.97 1.41
N THR A 184 7.46 -12.74 0.58
CA THR A 184 7.42 -12.94 -0.89
C THR A 184 7.30 -14.40 -1.31
N GLU A 185 7.67 -15.34 -0.44
CA GLU A 185 7.62 -16.78 -0.70
C GLU A 185 6.26 -17.41 -0.35
N ALA A 186 5.30 -16.63 0.17
CA ALA A 186 3.96 -17.12 0.46
C ALA A 186 3.30 -17.70 -0.80
N ALA A 187 2.71 -18.90 -0.67
CA ALA A 187 2.14 -19.66 -1.78
C ALA A 187 1.04 -18.87 -2.51
N ASN A 188 0.30 -18.07 -1.78
CA ASN A 188 -0.71 -17.15 -2.32
C ASN A 188 -0.77 -15.83 -1.52
N ALA A 189 -1.56 -14.86 -2.00
CA ALA A 189 -1.66 -13.56 -1.36
C ALA A 189 -2.18 -13.63 0.09
N TRP A 190 -3.08 -14.59 0.39
CA TRP A 190 -3.68 -14.74 1.72
C TRP A 190 -2.71 -15.38 2.73
N ASP A 191 -1.83 -16.28 2.28
CA ASP A 191 -0.84 -16.91 3.15
C ASP A 191 0.14 -15.88 3.72
N SER A 192 0.38 -14.79 3.01
CA SER A 192 1.24 -13.71 3.47
C SER A 192 0.76 -13.04 4.76
N LEU A 193 -0.54 -13.15 5.08
CA LEU A 193 -1.11 -12.64 6.33
C LEU A 193 -0.63 -13.42 7.56
N TRP A 194 -0.30 -14.70 7.39
CA TRP A 194 0.06 -15.62 8.48
C TRP A 194 1.55 -16.00 8.47
N THR A 195 2.28 -15.54 7.46
CA THR A 195 3.72 -15.80 7.32
C THR A 195 4.52 -14.68 7.98
N ARG A 196 5.37 -15.05 8.94
CA ARG A 196 6.23 -14.08 9.63
C ARG A 196 7.22 -13.45 8.66
N SER A 197 7.51 -12.17 8.90
CA SER A 197 8.48 -11.41 8.09
C SER A 197 9.14 -10.30 8.89
N ASN A 198 10.20 -9.73 8.35
CA ASN A 198 10.86 -8.53 8.88
C ASN A 198 10.63 -7.41 7.87
N THR A 199 9.51 -6.72 8.01
CA THR A 199 9.06 -5.75 7.02
C THR A 199 9.55 -4.35 7.36
N LYS A 200 10.12 -3.68 6.38
CA LYS A 200 10.51 -2.27 6.45
C LYS A 200 9.68 -1.46 5.46
N ILE A 201 9.10 -0.38 5.94
CA ILE A 201 8.41 0.62 5.12
C ILE A 201 9.16 1.93 5.20
N ARG A 202 9.47 2.50 4.03
CA ARG A 202 10.02 3.85 3.90
C ARG A 202 9.01 4.76 3.23
N VAL A 203 8.66 5.85 3.89
CA VAL A 203 7.74 6.87 3.35
C VAL A 203 8.56 8.06 2.87
N MET A 204 8.50 8.32 1.59
CA MET A 204 9.24 9.39 0.93
C MET A 204 8.44 10.70 0.97
N LYS A 205 9.10 11.84 0.68
CA LYS A 205 8.39 13.12 0.54
C LYS A 205 7.35 13.08 -0.56
N PRO A 206 6.20 13.75 -0.37
CA PRO A 206 5.20 13.88 -1.43
C PRO A 206 5.79 14.57 -2.69
N ILE A 207 5.39 14.06 -3.85
CA ILE A 207 5.77 14.61 -5.15
C ILE A 207 4.54 15.28 -5.76
N ASP A 208 4.71 16.52 -6.19
CA ASP A 208 3.70 17.25 -6.95
C ASP A 208 4.06 17.24 -8.44
N TYR A 209 3.12 16.80 -9.27
CA TYR A 209 3.27 16.76 -10.72
C TYR A 209 2.40 17.83 -11.43
N SER A 210 1.70 18.71 -10.71
CA SER A 210 0.76 19.68 -11.29
C SER A 210 1.41 20.54 -12.36
N ASP A 211 2.61 21.05 -12.09
CA ASP A 211 3.34 21.96 -12.97
C ASP A 211 4.41 21.27 -13.83
N SER A 212 4.47 19.94 -13.80
CA SER A 212 5.54 19.19 -14.47
C SER A 212 5.45 19.20 -16.02
N GLY A 213 4.28 19.51 -16.58
CA GLY A 213 4.03 19.37 -18.02
C GLY A 213 4.02 17.93 -18.56
N MET A 214 4.34 16.93 -17.73
CA MET A 214 4.47 15.55 -18.12
C MET A 214 3.15 14.94 -18.59
N SER A 215 3.23 14.04 -19.55
CA SER A 215 2.12 13.15 -19.94
C SER A 215 1.87 12.07 -18.89
N ASN A 216 0.72 11.40 -18.96
CA ASN A 216 0.40 10.29 -18.05
C ASN A 216 1.46 9.17 -18.07
N ALA A 217 2.02 8.88 -19.23
CA ALA A 217 3.05 7.85 -19.39
C ALA A 217 4.38 8.29 -18.78
N GLU A 218 4.76 9.56 -18.97
CA GLU A 218 5.99 10.12 -18.40
C GLU A 218 5.93 10.17 -16.86
N ILE A 219 4.78 10.51 -16.26
CA ILE A 219 4.60 10.46 -14.79
C ILE A 219 4.81 9.02 -14.29
N ALA A 220 4.23 8.02 -14.96
CA ALA A 220 4.40 6.63 -14.56
C ALA A 220 5.85 6.16 -14.71
N GLN A 221 6.55 6.60 -15.75
CA GLN A 221 7.96 6.30 -15.99
C GLN A 221 8.88 7.00 -14.97
N ASP A 222 8.62 8.27 -14.64
CA ASP A 222 9.39 8.99 -13.62
C ASP A 222 9.24 8.34 -12.26
N LEU A 223 8.01 7.98 -11.86
CA LEU A 223 7.76 7.23 -10.64
C LEU A 223 8.51 5.89 -10.65
N HIS A 224 8.42 5.13 -11.75
CA HIS A 224 9.10 3.84 -11.86
C HIS A 224 10.63 4.00 -11.70
N ARG A 225 11.25 4.94 -12.41
CA ARG A 225 12.68 5.24 -12.30
C ARG A 225 13.10 5.60 -10.87
N ARG A 226 12.31 6.43 -10.16
CA ARG A 226 12.57 6.76 -8.75
C ARG A 226 12.52 5.52 -7.86
N TYR A 227 11.56 4.61 -8.10
CA TYR A 227 11.47 3.36 -7.35
C TYR A 227 12.65 2.43 -7.64
N GLU A 228 13.17 2.37 -8.88
CA GLU A 228 14.41 1.66 -9.20
C GLU A 228 15.60 2.24 -8.41
N GLU A 229 15.73 3.56 -8.37
CA GLU A 229 16.78 4.25 -7.62
C GLU A 229 16.68 3.99 -6.11
N TRP A 230 15.48 4.12 -5.53
CA TRP A 230 15.27 3.97 -4.09
C TRP A 230 15.37 2.53 -3.59
N THR A 231 14.98 1.57 -4.41
CA THR A 231 14.99 0.14 -4.04
C THR A 231 16.23 -0.59 -4.51
N GLY A 232 17.00 -0.03 -5.44
CA GLY A 232 18.08 -0.72 -6.14
C GLY A 232 17.60 -1.88 -7.02
N ARG A 233 16.29 -2.00 -7.26
CA ARG A 233 15.67 -3.05 -8.08
C ARG A 233 15.50 -2.55 -9.49
N ARG A 234 15.70 -3.41 -10.50
CA ARG A 234 15.56 -3.06 -11.92
C ARG A 234 14.32 -3.74 -12.53
N GLU A 235 13.81 -3.16 -13.59
CA GLU A 235 12.74 -3.75 -14.38
C GLU A 235 13.15 -5.12 -14.96
N ARG A 236 12.25 -6.07 -14.95
CA ARG A 236 12.49 -7.45 -15.41
C ARG A 236 13.02 -7.53 -16.84
N SER A 237 12.52 -6.69 -17.75
CA SER A 237 12.97 -6.65 -19.15
C SER A 237 14.45 -6.29 -19.29
N VAL A 238 14.94 -5.40 -18.44
CA VAL A 238 16.36 -4.99 -18.43
C VAL A 238 17.25 -6.12 -17.94
N ILE A 239 16.79 -6.86 -16.91
CA ILE A 239 17.53 -8.01 -16.37
C ILE A 239 17.62 -9.13 -17.41
N GLU A 240 16.56 -9.45 -18.11
CA GLU A 240 16.55 -10.47 -19.17
C GLU A 240 17.49 -10.09 -20.34
N THR A 241 17.51 -8.82 -20.74
CA THR A 241 18.39 -8.31 -21.79
C THR A 241 19.86 -8.38 -21.38
N VAL A 242 20.20 -7.90 -20.17
CA VAL A 242 21.59 -7.92 -19.66
C VAL A 242 22.09 -9.35 -19.49
N THR A 243 21.23 -10.26 -18.99
CA THR A 243 21.61 -11.67 -18.82
C THR A 243 21.81 -12.35 -20.18
N SER A 244 20.95 -12.06 -21.16
CA SER A 244 21.07 -12.57 -22.54
C SER A 244 22.34 -12.06 -23.23
N GLU A 245 22.66 -10.77 -23.09
CA GLU A 245 23.88 -10.18 -23.64
C GLU A 245 25.14 -10.75 -22.98
N ALA A 246 25.15 -10.90 -21.65
CA ALA A 246 26.25 -11.50 -20.92
C ALA A 246 26.48 -12.97 -21.32
N THR A 247 25.39 -13.75 -21.48
CA THR A 247 25.45 -15.14 -21.92
C THR A 247 25.97 -15.23 -23.36
N ASN A 248 25.50 -14.38 -24.27
CA ASN A 248 25.96 -14.33 -25.65
C ASN A 248 27.43 -13.87 -25.78
N SER A 249 27.86 -12.95 -24.92
CA SER A 249 29.27 -12.52 -24.84
C SER A 249 30.18 -13.65 -24.37
N CYS A 250 29.75 -14.40 -23.34
CA CYS A 250 30.48 -15.54 -22.81
C CYS A 250 30.60 -16.68 -23.84
N ILE A 251 29.53 -16.97 -24.58
CA ILE A 251 29.53 -17.99 -25.66
C ILE A 251 30.49 -17.58 -26.81
N ARG A 252 30.55 -16.28 -27.18
CA ARG A 252 31.48 -15.78 -28.21
C ARG A 252 32.94 -15.81 -27.81
N GLN A 253 33.25 -15.84 -26.50
CA GLN A 253 34.65 -15.96 -26.02
C GLN A 253 35.14 -17.41 -25.91
N ILE A 254 34.22 -18.37 -25.96
CA ILE A 254 34.54 -19.81 -25.85
C ILE A 254 34.55 -20.49 -27.24
N ALA A 255 34.02 -19.83 -28.27
CA ALA A 255 34.02 -20.28 -29.66
C ALA A 255 35.16 -19.63 -30.47
#